data_630ab2ba1f6824f5a7c3ff6b2cec1a78
#
_entry.id   630ab2ba1f6824f5a7c3ff6b2cec1a78
#
_cell.length_a   1.000
_cell.length_b   1.000
_cell.length_c   1.000
_cell.angle_alpha   90.00
_cell.angle_beta   90.00
_cell.angle_gamma   90.00
#
_symmetry.space_group_name_H-M   'P 1'
#
loop_
_entity.id
_entity.type
_entity.pdbx_description
1 polymer ?
#
loop_
_entity_poly.entity_id
_entity_poly.type
_entity_poly.pdbx_seq_one_letter_code
_entity_poly.pdbx_strand_id
1 'polypeptide(L)'
;MATLLLIIIYFAFIGLGLPDSLFGTAWPAIYTEMGLPFSLGSAVTIIMTCGTITSSLFSSRVIAKYGTGKVTAVSTAMTALALLGFSLSGSFLPLCFLAIPLGLGAGDIDTGLNNYVALLYTSSQMSLLHCFYGIGITISPYLMSRLLATHTGWRGGYRVAFFIQLGIALLLFVTLPLWNKVAGKEAEEETPAKVLSLKELAKIPGVKNMWLLFLCSCGIESVTNNWGSTFLVEFKSMTADQAAKIMIFYFVGFTLGRLLSGILATRLSCWKIIRMGIAVMGIAMVLLLLPLPGATVAIALFLIGMGNSPLFPNFTYLTPRNFGADISQSVIGSQMAASNTGFLVAPLLCGLLGQFFGMGVLPIYLAALFVCLILGVANIQKTMKGAGKDIR
;
A
#
# COMPACT_ATOMS: atom_id res chain seq x y z
N MET A 1 -22.75 -0.60 -16.42
CA MET A 1 -22.81 -0.21 -15.00
C MET A 1 -21.55 -0.63 -14.25
N ALA A 2 -21.15 -1.91 -14.28
CA ALA A 2 -19.91 -2.40 -13.60
C ALA A 2 -18.64 -1.65 -14.02
N THR A 3 -18.46 -1.37 -15.32
CA THR A 3 -17.30 -0.60 -15.81
C THR A 3 -17.28 0.84 -15.28
N LEU A 4 -18.45 1.50 -15.20
CA LEU A 4 -18.53 2.86 -14.65
C LEU A 4 -18.18 2.86 -13.16
N LEU A 5 -18.68 1.89 -12.40
CA LEU A 5 -18.33 1.74 -10.98
C LEU A 5 -16.84 1.47 -10.80
N LEU A 6 -16.23 0.65 -11.64
CA LEU A 6 -14.79 0.40 -11.61
C LEU A 6 -13.97 1.69 -11.82
N ILE A 7 -14.38 2.54 -12.77
CA ILE A 7 -13.73 3.83 -13.00
C ILE A 7 -13.82 4.71 -11.74
N ILE A 8 -14.97 4.73 -11.09
CA ILE A 8 -15.17 5.48 -9.83
C ILE A 8 -14.27 4.93 -8.71
N ILE A 9 -14.15 3.61 -8.62
CA ILE A 9 -13.25 2.94 -7.68
C ILE A 9 -11.79 3.33 -7.95
N TYR A 10 -11.38 3.43 -9.22
CA TYR A 10 -10.04 3.89 -9.58
C TYR A 10 -9.79 5.34 -9.13
N PHE A 11 -10.77 6.24 -9.26
CA PHE A 11 -10.68 7.60 -8.70
C PHE A 11 -10.56 7.60 -7.17
N ALA A 12 -11.30 6.71 -6.50
CA ALA A 12 -11.17 6.56 -5.05
C ALA A 12 -9.77 6.12 -4.62
N PHE A 13 -9.10 5.27 -5.43
CA PHE A 13 -7.72 4.84 -5.19
C PHE A 13 -6.68 5.94 -5.48
N ILE A 14 -6.92 6.83 -6.45
CA ILE A 14 -6.12 8.07 -6.57
C ILE A 14 -6.24 8.88 -5.28
N GLY A 15 -7.48 9.07 -4.81
CA GLY A 15 -7.75 9.77 -3.55
C GLY A 15 -7.12 9.10 -2.33
N LEU A 16 -7.01 7.77 -2.30
CA LEU A 16 -6.33 7.03 -1.24
C LEU A 16 -4.82 7.29 -1.25
N GLY A 17 -4.18 7.29 -2.43
CA GLY A 17 -2.74 7.52 -2.56
C GLY A 17 -2.31 8.97 -2.34
N LEU A 18 -3.22 9.92 -2.50
CA LEU A 18 -2.89 11.34 -2.44
C LEU A 18 -2.40 11.80 -1.04
N PRO A 19 -3.02 11.44 0.10
CA PRO A 19 -2.54 11.82 1.43
C PRO A 19 -1.22 11.16 1.84
N ASP A 20 -0.94 9.95 1.35
CA ASP A 20 0.16 9.11 1.83
C ASP A 20 1.55 9.74 1.62
N SER A 21 1.76 10.44 0.51
CA SER A 21 3.03 11.11 0.22
C SER A 21 3.00 12.63 0.48
N LEU A 22 1.82 13.19 0.76
CA LEU A 22 1.64 14.63 0.97
C LEU A 22 2.35 15.11 2.23
N PHE A 23 2.18 14.37 3.34
CA PHE A 23 2.76 14.74 4.63
C PHE A 23 4.28 14.79 4.60
N GLY A 24 4.91 13.73 4.06
CA GLY A 24 6.38 13.68 3.97
C GLY A 24 6.97 14.84 3.15
N THR A 25 6.28 15.27 2.09
CA THR A 25 6.72 16.39 1.26
C THR A 25 6.48 17.74 1.96
N ALA A 26 5.41 17.89 2.73
CA ALA A 26 5.07 19.11 3.45
C ALA A 26 5.87 19.29 4.74
N TRP A 27 6.31 18.20 5.37
CA TRP A 27 6.89 18.18 6.71
C TRP A 27 8.07 19.14 6.89
N PRO A 28 9.04 19.26 5.95
CA PRO A 28 10.12 20.24 6.08
C PRO A 28 9.63 21.68 6.26
N ALA A 29 8.58 22.07 5.56
CA ALA A 29 8.00 23.40 5.71
C ALA A 29 7.22 23.55 7.03
N ILE A 30 6.50 22.49 7.44
CA ILE A 30 5.70 22.48 8.67
C ILE A 30 6.59 22.61 9.90
N TYR A 31 7.63 21.77 10.05
CA TYR A 31 8.46 21.81 11.25
C TYR A 31 9.28 23.09 11.34
N THR A 32 9.73 23.62 10.19
CA THR A 32 10.46 24.89 10.16
C THR A 32 9.56 26.06 10.56
N GLU A 33 8.34 26.15 10.04
CA GLU A 33 7.39 27.21 10.38
C GLU A 33 6.95 27.16 11.85
N MET A 34 6.76 25.97 12.39
CA MET A 34 6.28 25.77 13.77
C MET A 34 7.41 25.71 14.81
N GLY A 35 8.69 25.80 14.38
CA GLY A 35 9.85 25.68 15.27
C GLY A 35 9.96 24.33 15.97
N LEU A 36 9.58 23.24 15.30
CA LEU A 36 9.52 21.89 15.87
C LEU A 36 10.78 21.08 15.55
N PRO A 37 11.17 20.12 16.39
CA PRO A 37 12.13 19.10 16.02
C PRO A 37 11.62 18.28 14.82
N PHE A 38 12.47 18.04 13.81
CA PHE A 38 12.10 17.30 12.60
C PHE A 38 11.59 15.87 12.91
N SER A 39 12.07 15.25 14.00
CA SER A 39 11.70 13.90 14.44
C SER A 39 10.22 13.75 14.83
N LEU A 40 9.54 14.84 15.17
CA LEU A 40 8.10 14.80 15.51
C LEU A 40 7.20 14.41 14.33
N GLY A 41 7.68 14.53 13.09
CA GLY A 41 6.95 14.02 11.92
C GLY A 41 6.66 12.52 11.98
N SER A 42 7.57 11.75 12.59
CA SER A 42 7.36 10.32 12.80
C SER A 42 6.16 10.03 13.68
N ALA A 43 5.85 10.88 14.66
CA ALA A 43 4.68 10.69 15.54
C ALA A 43 3.38 10.78 14.74
N VAL A 44 3.24 11.77 13.85
CA VAL A 44 2.05 11.91 12.99
C VAL A 44 1.91 10.69 12.08
N THR A 45 3.00 10.26 11.44
CA THR A 45 2.99 9.06 10.57
C THR A 45 2.64 7.80 11.34
N ILE A 46 3.18 7.59 12.54
CA ILE A 46 2.84 6.44 13.40
C ILE A 46 1.36 6.46 13.77
N ILE A 47 0.81 7.62 14.16
CA ILE A 47 -0.62 7.75 14.50
C ILE A 47 -1.49 7.40 13.28
N MET A 48 -1.16 7.93 12.09
CA MET A 48 -1.86 7.59 10.84
C MET A 48 -1.83 6.08 10.60
N THR A 49 -0.64 5.47 10.61
CA THR A 49 -0.47 4.05 10.35
C THR A 49 -1.19 3.17 11.37
N CYS A 50 -1.15 3.54 12.67
CA CYS A 50 -1.92 2.84 13.70
C CYS A 50 -3.44 2.96 13.45
N GLY A 51 -3.92 4.13 12.99
CA GLY A 51 -5.29 4.32 12.56
C GLY A 51 -5.67 3.40 11.39
N THR A 52 -4.82 3.33 10.35
CA THR A 52 -5.01 2.48 9.18
C THR A 52 -5.05 0.99 9.57
N ILE A 53 -4.11 0.53 10.40
CA ILE A 53 -4.09 -0.85 10.92
C ILE A 53 -5.38 -1.16 11.68
N THR A 54 -5.77 -0.27 12.58
CA THR A 54 -6.98 -0.46 13.41
C THR A 54 -8.22 -0.54 12.54
N SER A 55 -8.43 0.42 11.64
CA SER A 55 -9.56 0.46 10.73
C SER A 55 -9.62 -0.79 9.84
N SER A 56 -8.50 -1.20 9.25
CA SER A 56 -8.42 -2.41 8.42
C SER A 56 -8.88 -3.67 9.17
N LEU A 57 -8.52 -3.81 10.46
CA LEU A 57 -8.94 -4.94 11.28
C LEU A 57 -10.44 -4.94 11.62
N PHE A 58 -11.05 -3.75 11.74
CA PHE A 58 -12.47 -3.61 12.04
C PHE A 58 -13.35 -3.43 10.79
N SER A 59 -12.76 -3.21 9.63
CA SER A 59 -13.46 -2.91 8.36
C SER A 59 -14.52 -3.95 8.00
N SER A 60 -14.27 -5.24 8.27
CA SER A 60 -15.23 -6.30 8.00
C SER A 60 -16.56 -6.12 8.75
N ARG A 61 -16.51 -5.66 10.00
CA ARG A 61 -17.71 -5.39 10.81
C ARG A 61 -18.46 -4.17 10.29
N VAL A 62 -17.73 -3.11 9.96
CA VAL A 62 -18.29 -1.86 9.47
C VAL A 62 -18.92 -2.05 8.10
N ILE A 63 -18.22 -2.74 7.19
CA ILE A 63 -18.69 -3.01 5.83
C ILE A 63 -19.86 -3.98 5.83
N ALA A 64 -19.87 -5.03 6.66
CA ALA A 64 -21.00 -5.95 6.79
C ALA A 64 -22.29 -5.23 7.23
N LYS A 65 -22.16 -4.18 8.07
CA LYS A 65 -23.31 -3.42 8.56
C LYS A 65 -23.80 -2.36 7.58
N TYR A 66 -22.89 -1.65 6.91
CA TYR A 66 -23.24 -0.43 6.15
C TYR A 66 -23.04 -0.59 4.62
N GLY A 67 -22.36 -1.64 4.17
CA GLY A 67 -21.99 -1.90 2.78
C GLY A 67 -20.75 -1.12 2.32
N THR A 68 -20.01 -1.69 1.36
CA THR A 68 -18.74 -1.13 0.86
C THR A 68 -18.88 0.29 0.34
N GLY A 69 -19.92 0.58 -0.48
CA GLY A 69 -20.11 1.90 -1.09
C GLY A 69 -20.27 3.03 -0.07
N LYS A 70 -21.12 2.82 0.96
CA LYS A 70 -21.35 3.84 2.01
C LYS A 70 -20.10 4.03 2.86
N VAL A 71 -19.44 2.94 3.26
CA VAL A 71 -18.22 3.02 4.06
C VAL A 71 -17.15 3.78 3.30
N THR A 72 -16.90 3.45 2.03
CA THR A 72 -15.93 4.15 1.18
C THR A 72 -16.27 5.65 1.05
N ALA A 73 -17.53 6.01 0.80
CA ALA A 73 -17.93 7.41 0.64
C ALA A 73 -17.73 8.22 1.94
N VAL A 74 -18.15 7.67 3.09
CA VAL A 74 -17.99 8.33 4.40
C VAL A 74 -16.51 8.42 4.78
N SER A 75 -15.74 7.38 4.59
CA SER A 75 -14.29 7.36 4.89
C SER A 75 -13.53 8.34 4.00
N THR A 76 -13.90 8.47 2.71
CA THR A 76 -13.31 9.47 1.81
C THR A 76 -13.67 10.89 2.23
N ALA A 77 -14.90 11.14 2.68
CA ALA A 77 -15.29 12.44 3.23
C ALA A 77 -14.54 12.76 4.54
N MET A 78 -14.35 11.77 5.40
CA MET A 78 -13.60 11.91 6.64
C MET A 78 -12.13 12.25 6.38
N THR A 79 -11.49 11.58 5.42
CA THR A 79 -10.11 11.91 5.02
C THR A 79 -10.03 13.30 4.39
N ALA A 80 -11.01 13.72 3.58
CA ALA A 80 -11.08 15.08 3.05
C ALA A 80 -11.14 16.12 4.18
N LEU A 81 -12.03 15.95 5.15
CA LEU A 81 -12.14 16.87 6.28
C LEU A 81 -10.87 16.91 7.13
N ALA A 82 -10.19 15.79 7.30
CA ALA A 82 -8.89 15.74 7.96
C ALA A 82 -7.84 16.58 7.20
N LEU A 83 -7.78 16.48 5.86
CA LEU A 83 -6.86 17.29 5.04
C LEU A 83 -7.17 18.79 5.16
N LEU A 84 -8.46 19.18 5.20
CA LEU A 84 -8.84 20.56 5.47
C LEU A 84 -8.35 20.99 6.85
N GLY A 85 -8.56 20.17 7.87
CA GLY A 85 -8.04 20.42 9.22
C GLY A 85 -6.53 20.59 9.25
N PHE A 86 -5.76 19.75 8.55
CA PHE A 86 -4.32 19.94 8.39
C PHE A 86 -3.99 21.34 7.84
N SER A 87 -4.71 21.79 6.80
CA SER A 87 -4.49 23.11 6.21
C SER A 87 -4.77 24.28 7.15
N LEU A 88 -5.62 24.10 8.14
CA LEU A 88 -6.02 25.10 9.13
C LEU A 88 -5.20 25.02 10.43
N SER A 89 -4.35 24.00 10.58
CA SER A 89 -3.59 23.76 11.82
C SER A 89 -2.51 24.82 12.00
N GLY A 90 -2.50 25.43 13.19
CA GLY A 90 -1.49 26.39 13.63
C GLY A 90 -0.44 25.83 14.58
N SER A 91 -0.56 24.56 15.00
CA SER A 91 0.35 23.91 15.92
C SER A 91 0.41 22.39 15.70
N PHE A 92 1.33 21.71 16.39
CA PHE A 92 1.59 20.28 16.20
C PHE A 92 0.44 19.37 16.68
N LEU A 93 -0.17 19.70 17.81
CA LEU A 93 -1.17 18.83 18.43
C LEU A 93 -2.41 18.58 17.56
N PRO A 94 -3.02 19.59 16.90
CA PRO A 94 -4.08 19.34 15.92
C PRO A 94 -3.68 18.39 14.78
N LEU A 95 -2.42 18.44 14.29
CA LEU A 95 -1.95 17.52 13.25
C LEU A 95 -2.00 16.07 13.74
N CYS A 96 -1.61 15.82 15.00
CA CYS A 96 -1.70 14.48 15.61
C CYS A 96 -3.16 14.00 15.72
N PHE A 97 -4.08 14.86 16.16
CA PHE A 97 -5.49 14.48 16.27
C PHE A 97 -6.14 14.23 14.91
N LEU A 98 -5.80 15.02 13.89
CA LEU A 98 -6.32 14.87 12.53
C LEU A 98 -5.69 13.69 11.78
N ALA A 99 -4.52 13.22 12.19
CA ALA A 99 -3.90 12.00 11.69
C ALA A 99 -4.76 10.75 12.00
N ILE A 100 -5.53 10.76 13.09
CA ILE A 100 -6.41 9.65 13.47
C ILE A 100 -7.50 9.42 12.42
N PRO A 101 -8.41 10.38 12.13
CA PRO A 101 -9.44 10.18 11.10
C PRO A 101 -8.85 9.98 9.70
N LEU A 102 -7.67 10.55 9.41
CA LEU A 102 -6.99 10.33 8.14
C LEU A 102 -6.56 8.86 7.99
N GLY A 103 -5.94 8.28 9.01
CA GLY A 103 -5.54 6.87 9.02
C GLY A 103 -6.74 5.91 9.04
N LEU A 104 -7.74 6.17 9.90
CA LEU A 104 -8.95 5.34 9.96
C LEU A 104 -9.68 5.29 8.61
N GLY A 105 -9.84 6.44 7.95
CA GLY A 105 -10.49 6.49 6.65
C GLY A 105 -9.71 5.78 5.57
N ALA A 106 -8.38 5.90 5.55
CA ALA A 106 -7.52 5.22 4.58
C ALA A 106 -7.64 3.69 4.69
N GLY A 107 -7.62 3.12 5.90
CA GLY A 107 -7.71 1.67 6.10
C GLY A 107 -9.05 1.07 5.68
N ASP A 108 -10.17 1.76 5.93
CA ASP A 108 -11.50 1.31 5.50
C ASP A 108 -11.65 1.36 3.98
N ILE A 109 -11.16 2.43 3.31
CA ILE A 109 -11.17 2.56 1.86
C ILE A 109 -10.35 1.44 1.23
N ASP A 110 -9.12 1.27 1.68
CA ASP A 110 -8.19 0.28 1.15
C ASP A 110 -8.74 -1.14 1.29
N THR A 111 -9.13 -1.53 2.49
CA THR A 111 -9.64 -2.87 2.76
C THR A 111 -10.94 -3.14 2.01
N GLY A 112 -11.88 -2.19 2.01
CA GLY A 112 -13.19 -2.34 1.39
C GLY A 112 -13.10 -2.48 -0.12
N LEU A 113 -12.35 -1.60 -0.77
CA LEU A 113 -12.23 -1.60 -2.23
C LEU A 113 -11.39 -2.76 -2.75
N ASN A 114 -10.33 -3.15 -2.03
CA ASN A 114 -9.55 -4.34 -2.38
C ASN A 114 -10.41 -5.60 -2.37
N ASN A 115 -11.23 -5.80 -1.32
CA ASN A 115 -12.14 -6.94 -1.29
C ASN A 115 -13.21 -6.88 -2.39
N TYR A 116 -13.81 -5.71 -2.59
CA TYR A 116 -14.83 -5.51 -3.61
C TYR A 116 -14.30 -5.84 -5.02
N VAL A 117 -13.10 -5.36 -5.35
CA VAL A 117 -12.47 -5.65 -6.65
C VAL A 117 -12.00 -7.11 -6.74
N ALA A 118 -11.54 -7.71 -5.65
CA ALA A 118 -11.13 -9.13 -5.64
C ALA A 118 -12.32 -10.08 -5.87
N LEU A 119 -13.52 -9.71 -5.42
CA LEU A 119 -14.74 -10.50 -5.62
C LEU A 119 -15.33 -10.33 -7.02
N LEU A 120 -15.48 -9.09 -7.49
CA LEU A 120 -16.35 -8.76 -8.63
C LEU A 120 -15.59 -8.48 -9.94
N TYR A 121 -14.26 -8.39 -9.91
CA TYR A 121 -13.46 -7.97 -11.06
C TYR A 121 -12.30 -8.92 -11.33
N THR A 122 -11.52 -8.64 -12.38
CA THR A 122 -10.39 -9.48 -12.80
C THR A 122 -9.08 -9.10 -12.11
N SER A 123 -8.09 -10.00 -12.13
CA SER A 123 -6.74 -9.71 -11.61
C SER A 123 -6.04 -8.57 -12.35
N SER A 124 -6.32 -8.39 -13.65
CA SER A 124 -5.84 -7.24 -14.42
C SER A 124 -6.40 -5.93 -13.86
N GLN A 125 -7.70 -5.89 -13.57
CA GLN A 125 -8.37 -4.73 -13.00
C GLN A 125 -7.88 -4.43 -11.56
N MET A 126 -7.57 -5.46 -10.77
CA MET A 126 -6.92 -5.32 -9.47
C MET A 126 -5.53 -4.70 -9.59
N SER A 127 -4.72 -5.15 -10.55
CA SER A 127 -3.39 -4.57 -10.80
C SER A 127 -3.49 -3.10 -11.25
N LEU A 128 -4.46 -2.78 -12.12
CA LEU A 128 -4.73 -1.39 -12.51
C LEU A 128 -5.18 -0.52 -11.34
N LEU A 129 -6.00 -1.04 -10.42
CA LEU A 129 -6.40 -0.34 -9.20
C LEU A 129 -5.18 0.22 -8.46
N HIS A 130 -4.15 -0.61 -8.27
CA HIS A 130 -2.91 -0.20 -7.62
C HIS A 130 -2.03 0.72 -8.49
N CYS A 131 -2.18 0.72 -9.83
CA CYS A 131 -1.57 1.74 -10.66
C CYS A 131 -2.20 3.11 -10.41
N PHE A 132 -3.52 3.20 -10.25
CA PHE A 132 -4.22 4.44 -9.94
C PHE A 132 -3.85 4.99 -8.54
N TYR A 133 -3.65 4.11 -7.56
CA TYR A 133 -3.05 4.49 -6.27
C TYR A 133 -1.66 5.11 -6.46
N GLY A 134 -0.80 4.48 -7.29
CA GLY A 134 0.52 5.01 -7.64
C GLY A 134 0.48 6.39 -8.30
N ILE A 135 -0.54 6.68 -9.12
CA ILE A 135 -0.78 8.03 -9.67
C ILE A 135 -1.04 9.03 -8.54
N GLY A 136 -1.88 8.68 -7.55
CA GLY A 136 -2.15 9.52 -6.38
C GLY A 136 -0.87 9.88 -5.60
N ILE A 137 -0.05 8.87 -5.29
CA ILE A 137 1.23 9.04 -4.60
C ILE A 137 2.19 9.96 -5.41
N THR A 138 2.18 9.87 -6.73
CA THR A 138 3.08 10.64 -7.60
C THR A 138 2.63 12.08 -7.78
N ILE A 139 1.32 12.32 -7.93
CA ILE A 139 0.77 13.67 -8.11
C ILE A 139 0.93 14.50 -6.84
N SER A 140 0.81 13.90 -5.68
CA SER A 140 0.79 14.60 -4.40
C SER A 140 2.06 15.40 -4.09
N PRO A 141 3.30 14.85 -4.17
CA PRO A 141 4.53 15.61 -3.98
C PRO A 141 4.71 16.73 -5.03
N TYR A 142 4.31 16.45 -6.28
CA TYR A 142 4.37 17.47 -7.33
C TYR A 142 3.45 18.66 -7.02
N LEU A 143 2.20 18.37 -6.62
CA LEU A 143 1.25 19.39 -6.19
C LEU A 143 1.80 20.19 -5.01
N MET A 144 2.29 19.51 -3.98
CA MET A 144 2.85 20.17 -2.79
C MET A 144 4.06 21.03 -3.14
N SER A 145 4.99 20.52 -3.95
CA SER A 145 6.20 21.28 -4.33
C SER A 145 5.86 22.57 -5.09
N ARG A 146 4.85 22.54 -5.96
CA ARG A 146 4.37 23.74 -6.67
C ARG A 146 3.78 24.77 -5.72
N LEU A 147 3.03 24.33 -4.72
CA LEU A 147 2.35 25.23 -3.78
C LEU A 147 3.28 25.74 -2.67
N LEU A 148 4.30 24.97 -2.30
CA LEU A 148 5.37 25.44 -1.40
C LEU A 148 6.12 26.65 -1.97
N ALA A 149 6.22 26.79 -3.28
CA ALA A 149 6.82 27.93 -3.95
C ALA A 149 5.92 29.18 -3.97
N THR A 150 4.67 29.09 -3.51
CA THR A 150 3.71 30.20 -3.44
C THR A 150 3.55 30.72 -2.01
N HIS A 151 2.93 31.88 -1.85
CA HIS A 151 2.59 32.45 -0.54
C HIS A 151 1.58 31.60 0.27
N THR A 152 0.87 30.65 -0.37
CA THR A 152 -0.05 29.74 0.31
C THR A 152 0.67 28.60 1.03
N GLY A 153 1.91 28.29 0.62
CA GLY A 153 2.77 27.30 1.24
C GLY A 153 2.15 25.90 1.33
N TRP A 154 2.57 25.13 2.33
CA TRP A 154 2.07 23.78 2.59
C TRP A 154 0.55 23.73 2.88
N ARG A 155 -0.01 24.79 3.49
CA ARG A 155 -1.46 24.91 3.72
C ARG A 155 -2.25 24.93 2.42
N GLY A 156 -1.71 25.61 1.39
CA GLY A 156 -2.28 25.58 0.04
C GLY A 156 -2.31 24.16 -0.54
N GLY A 157 -1.23 23.40 -0.35
CA GLY A 157 -1.14 22.00 -0.77
C GLY A 157 -2.25 21.13 -0.17
N TYR A 158 -2.45 21.24 1.14
CA TYR A 158 -3.53 20.51 1.82
C TYR A 158 -4.94 20.97 1.41
N ARG A 159 -5.16 22.27 1.13
CA ARG A 159 -6.45 22.76 0.62
C ARG A 159 -6.78 22.20 -0.75
N VAL A 160 -5.82 22.16 -1.66
CA VAL A 160 -6.05 21.58 -2.99
C VAL A 160 -6.32 20.08 -2.86
N ALA A 161 -5.55 19.37 -2.03
CA ALA A 161 -5.81 17.96 -1.74
C ALA A 161 -7.20 17.74 -1.15
N PHE A 162 -7.65 18.60 -0.23
CA PHE A 162 -9.01 18.58 0.30
C PHE A 162 -10.07 18.71 -0.80
N PHE A 163 -9.95 19.68 -1.72
CA PHE A 163 -10.94 19.86 -2.79
C PHE A 163 -10.98 18.65 -3.75
N ILE A 164 -9.83 18.07 -4.07
CA ILE A 164 -9.77 16.84 -4.88
C ILE A 164 -10.48 15.69 -4.14
N GLN A 165 -10.14 15.49 -2.88
CA GLN A 165 -10.72 14.43 -2.06
C GLN A 165 -12.22 14.63 -1.82
N LEU A 166 -12.66 15.86 -1.62
CA LEU A 166 -14.07 16.21 -1.49
C LEU A 166 -14.83 15.91 -2.79
N GLY A 167 -14.26 16.27 -3.95
CA GLY A 167 -14.84 15.93 -5.25
C GLY A 167 -15.03 14.42 -5.44
N ILE A 168 -14.04 13.62 -5.04
CA ILE A 168 -14.13 12.15 -5.05
C ILE A 168 -15.20 11.67 -4.08
N ALA A 169 -15.26 12.21 -2.86
CA ALA A 169 -16.29 11.86 -1.88
C ALA A 169 -17.71 12.16 -2.40
N LEU A 170 -17.92 13.33 -2.97
CA LEU A 170 -19.21 13.70 -3.58
C LEU A 170 -19.59 12.77 -4.73
N LEU A 171 -18.63 12.43 -5.60
CA LEU A 171 -18.83 11.44 -6.66
C LEU A 171 -19.27 10.08 -6.09
N LEU A 172 -18.62 9.63 -5.02
CA LEU A 172 -18.97 8.38 -4.35
C LEU A 172 -20.38 8.43 -3.74
N PHE A 173 -20.77 9.54 -3.09
CA PHE A 173 -22.12 9.70 -2.55
C PHE A 173 -23.19 9.69 -3.62
N VAL A 174 -22.99 10.42 -4.72
CA VAL A 174 -23.96 10.48 -5.85
C VAL A 174 -24.10 9.10 -6.50
N THR A 175 -23.04 8.31 -6.51
CA THR A 175 -23.02 7.00 -7.16
C THR A 175 -23.39 5.83 -6.26
N LEU A 176 -23.77 6.05 -4.99
CA LEU A 176 -24.22 5.00 -4.07
C LEU A 176 -25.29 4.06 -4.65
N PRO A 177 -26.30 4.53 -5.42
CA PRO A 177 -27.28 3.62 -6.02
C PRO A 177 -26.66 2.63 -7.02
N LEU A 178 -25.52 2.97 -7.63
CA LEU A 178 -24.81 2.10 -8.58
C LEU A 178 -24.18 0.89 -7.88
N TRP A 179 -23.67 1.08 -6.66
CA TRP A 179 -23.08 0.00 -5.84
C TRP A 179 -24.12 -1.08 -5.55
N ASN A 180 -25.32 -0.67 -5.15
CA ASN A 180 -26.41 -1.61 -4.87
C ASN A 180 -26.86 -2.38 -6.12
N LYS A 181 -26.84 -1.73 -7.29
CA LYS A 181 -27.24 -2.38 -8.56
C LYS A 181 -26.20 -3.38 -9.08
N VAL A 182 -24.92 -3.15 -8.82
CA VAL A 182 -23.84 -4.05 -9.23
C VAL A 182 -23.76 -5.22 -8.25
N ALA A 183 -23.82 -4.96 -6.94
CA ALA A 183 -23.84 -6.00 -5.92
C ALA A 183 -25.11 -6.86 -6.00
N GLY A 184 -26.28 -6.26 -6.23
CA GLY A 184 -27.56 -6.99 -6.26
C GLY A 184 -27.74 -7.96 -7.42
N LYS A 185 -26.95 -7.84 -8.50
CA LYS A 185 -26.94 -8.83 -9.60
C LYS A 185 -26.16 -10.11 -9.27
N GLU A 186 -25.26 -10.04 -8.30
CA GLU A 186 -24.38 -11.12 -7.89
C GLU A 186 -24.73 -11.63 -6.49
N ALA A 187 -25.45 -10.84 -5.68
CA ALA A 187 -25.88 -11.21 -4.32
C ALA A 187 -26.98 -12.29 -4.27
N GLU A 188 -27.59 -12.64 -5.41
CA GLU A 188 -28.56 -13.76 -5.45
C GLU A 188 -27.86 -15.14 -5.26
N GLU A 189 -26.53 -15.21 -5.34
CA GLU A 189 -25.74 -16.45 -5.14
C GLU A 189 -24.76 -16.37 -3.95
N GLU A 190 -24.63 -15.26 -3.23
CA GLU A 190 -23.59 -15.10 -2.20
C GLU A 190 -24.07 -15.48 -0.79
N THR A 191 -23.29 -16.35 -0.15
CA THR A 191 -23.36 -16.65 1.30
C THR A 191 -23.14 -15.35 2.10
N PRO A 192 -23.92 -15.06 3.16
CA PRO A 192 -23.74 -13.86 3.97
C PRO A 192 -22.31 -13.73 4.49
N ALA A 193 -21.74 -12.53 4.36
CA ALA A 193 -20.36 -12.26 4.80
C ALA A 193 -20.21 -12.54 6.30
N LYS A 194 -19.26 -13.42 6.66
CA LYS A 194 -18.93 -13.74 8.03
C LYS A 194 -17.83 -12.85 8.56
N VAL A 195 -18.09 -12.22 9.68
CA VAL A 195 -17.09 -11.40 10.38
C VAL A 195 -16.32 -12.28 11.37
N LEU A 196 -15.03 -12.48 11.10
CA LEU A 196 -14.15 -13.28 11.94
C LEU A 196 -13.17 -12.39 12.72
N SER A 197 -12.89 -12.79 13.96
CA SER A 197 -11.85 -12.20 14.79
C SER A 197 -10.46 -12.65 14.34
N LEU A 198 -9.40 -11.90 14.72
CA LEU A 198 -8.02 -12.30 14.43
C LEU A 198 -7.67 -13.69 14.97
N LYS A 199 -8.24 -14.08 16.13
CA LYS A 199 -8.01 -15.40 16.73
C LYS A 199 -8.62 -16.52 15.88
N GLU A 200 -9.78 -16.29 15.30
CA GLU A 200 -10.44 -17.23 14.39
C GLU A 200 -9.69 -17.29 13.05
N LEU A 201 -9.33 -16.14 12.48
CA LEU A 201 -8.53 -16.05 11.26
C LEU A 201 -7.19 -16.79 11.39
N ALA A 202 -6.51 -16.66 12.53
CA ALA A 202 -5.24 -17.33 12.80
C ALA A 202 -5.34 -18.87 12.83
N LYS A 203 -6.54 -19.45 13.00
CA LYS A 203 -6.78 -20.89 12.97
C LYS A 203 -6.99 -21.41 11.54
N ILE A 204 -7.31 -20.53 10.58
CA ILE A 204 -7.55 -20.93 9.18
C ILE A 204 -6.21 -21.26 8.52
N PRO A 205 -6.06 -22.48 7.96
CA PRO A 205 -4.83 -22.89 7.29
C PRO A 205 -4.45 -21.90 6.18
N GLY A 206 -3.21 -21.41 6.19
CA GLY A 206 -2.68 -20.47 5.19
C GLY A 206 -2.82 -18.99 5.52
N VAL A 207 -3.74 -18.56 6.40
CA VAL A 207 -3.94 -17.14 6.71
C VAL A 207 -2.69 -16.52 7.33
N LYS A 208 -2.04 -17.18 8.31
CA LYS A 208 -0.78 -16.69 8.89
C LYS A 208 0.34 -16.56 7.86
N ASN A 209 0.38 -17.46 6.88
CA ASN A 209 1.33 -17.34 5.77
C ASN A 209 1.03 -16.12 4.91
N MET A 210 -0.23 -15.81 4.64
CA MET A 210 -0.60 -14.59 3.92
C MET A 210 -0.19 -13.33 4.70
N TRP A 211 -0.38 -13.29 6.02
CA TRP A 211 0.11 -12.18 6.83
C TRP A 211 1.63 -12.00 6.70
N LEU A 212 2.39 -13.09 6.75
CA LEU A 212 3.84 -13.07 6.54
C LEU A 212 4.20 -12.55 5.15
N LEU A 213 3.50 -12.99 4.09
CA LEU A 213 3.73 -12.55 2.72
C LEU A 213 3.50 -11.05 2.55
N PHE A 214 2.41 -10.52 3.08
CA PHE A 214 2.10 -9.08 3.05
C PHE A 214 3.12 -8.27 3.84
N LEU A 215 3.47 -8.72 5.07
CA LEU A 215 4.48 -8.08 5.90
C LEU A 215 5.84 -8.04 5.19
N CYS A 216 6.32 -9.15 4.62
CA CYS A 216 7.62 -9.22 3.97
C CYS A 216 7.64 -8.43 2.65
N SER A 217 6.61 -8.53 1.80
CA SER A 217 6.56 -7.80 0.53
C SER A 217 6.53 -6.28 0.77
N CYS A 218 5.66 -5.81 1.67
CA CYS A 218 5.60 -4.40 2.05
C CYS A 218 6.82 -3.94 2.84
N GLY A 219 7.42 -4.85 3.63
CA GLY A 219 8.69 -4.61 4.31
C GLY A 219 9.84 -4.38 3.33
N ILE A 220 9.98 -5.21 2.30
CA ILE A 220 10.98 -5.02 1.24
C ILE A 220 10.77 -3.68 0.54
N GLU A 221 9.52 -3.35 0.20
CA GLU A 221 9.17 -2.08 -0.44
C GLU A 221 9.58 -0.88 0.43
N SER A 222 9.15 -0.86 1.68
CA SER A 222 9.37 0.26 2.59
C SER A 222 10.84 0.42 2.98
N VAL A 223 11.57 -0.68 3.20
CA VAL A 223 13.01 -0.65 3.49
C VAL A 223 13.79 -0.10 2.31
N THR A 224 13.49 -0.56 1.10
CA THR A 224 14.16 -0.07 -0.12
C THR A 224 13.87 1.41 -0.34
N ASN A 225 12.62 1.84 -0.15
CA ASN A 225 12.20 3.23 -0.31
C ASN A 225 12.86 4.15 0.72
N ASN A 226 12.88 3.76 2.00
CA ASN A 226 13.39 4.61 3.08
C ASN A 226 14.91 4.62 3.18
N TRP A 227 15.57 3.48 2.95
CA TRP A 227 16.99 3.30 3.22
C TRP A 227 17.87 3.09 1.99
N GLY A 228 17.26 2.92 0.79
CA GLY A 228 18.01 2.69 -0.45
C GLY A 228 18.99 3.83 -0.77
N SER A 229 18.56 5.08 -0.67
CA SER A 229 19.43 6.24 -0.90
C SER A 229 20.55 6.32 0.14
N THR A 230 20.25 6.10 1.43
CA THR A 230 21.24 6.11 2.52
C THR A 230 22.29 5.01 2.32
N PHE A 231 21.86 3.81 1.92
CA PHE A 231 22.77 2.70 1.57
C PHE A 231 23.74 3.08 0.44
N LEU A 232 23.24 3.76 -0.59
CA LEU A 232 24.08 4.21 -1.72
C LEU A 232 25.11 5.26 -1.29
N VAL A 233 24.72 6.18 -0.41
CA VAL A 233 25.63 7.21 0.10
C VAL A 233 26.64 6.61 1.10
N GLU A 234 26.15 5.96 2.16
CA GLU A 234 26.99 5.53 3.29
C GLU A 234 27.85 4.29 2.97
N PHE A 235 27.32 3.34 2.20
CA PHE A 235 28.02 2.08 1.93
C PHE A 235 28.68 2.03 0.55
N LYS A 236 28.07 2.65 -0.47
CA LYS A 236 28.62 2.68 -1.83
C LYS A 236 29.41 3.98 -2.12
N SER A 237 29.54 4.88 -1.14
CA SER A 237 30.29 6.13 -1.21
C SER A 237 29.87 7.04 -2.39
N MET A 238 28.57 7.03 -2.72
CA MET A 238 28.01 7.87 -3.77
C MET A 238 27.62 9.24 -3.25
N THR A 239 27.60 10.24 -4.13
CA THR A 239 27.00 11.54 -3.78
C THR A 239 25.49 11.41 -3.63
N ALA A 240 24.86 12.30 -2.87
CA ALA A 240 23.40 12.32 -2.71
C ALA A 240 22.64 12.45 -4.04
N ASP A 241 23.19 13.23 -4.99
CA ASP A 241 22.65 13.37 -6.35
C ASP A 241 22.71 12.06 -7.15
N GLN A 242 23.84 11.34 -7.08
CA GLN A 242 23.98 10.03 -7.72
C GLN A 242 23.01 9.02 -7.11
N ALA A 243 22.91 8.98 -5.77
CA ALA A 243 21.97 8.09 -5.07
C ALA A 243 20.52 8.38 -5.47
N ALA A 244 20.11 9.64 -5.53
CA ALA A 244 18.77 10.03 -5.97
C ALA A 244 18.47 9.59 -7.41
N LYS A 245 19.43 9.75 -8.34
CA LYS A 245 19.29 9.28 -9.72
C LYS A 245 19.15 7.76 -9.82
N ILE A 246 19.88 7.00 -8.99
CA ILE A 246 19.79 5.55 -8.96
C ILE A 246 18.45 5.09 -8.36
N MET A 247 17.92 5.77 -7.35
CA MET A 247 16.61 5.46 -6.78
C MET A 247 15.46 5.62 -7.78
N ILE A 248 15.60 6.45 -8.81
CA ILE A 248 14.62 6.56 -9.89
C ILE A 248 14.40 5.20 -10.56
N PHE A 249 15.44 4.39 -10.75
CA PHE A 249 15.32 3.06 -11.36
C PHE A 249 14.43 2.13 -10.54
N TYR A 250 14.48 2.21 -9.19
CA TYR A 250 13.57 1.45 -8.33
C TYR A 250 12.10 1.82 -8.60
N PHE A 251 11.77 3.10 -8.64
CA PHE A 251 10.40 3.56 -8.88
C PHE A 251 9.91 3.25 -10.29
N VAL A 252 10.80 3.36 -11.29
CA VAL A 252 10.49 2.95 -12.67
C VAL A 252 10.22 1.44 -12.73
N GLY A 253 11.08 0.62 -12.10
CA GLY A 253 10.87 -0.82 -12.01
C GLY A 253 9.54 -1.17 -11.32
N PHE A 254 9.23 -0.48 -10.22
CA PHE A 254 7.99 -0.67 -9.47
C PHE A 254 6.74 -0.34 -10.32
N THR A 255 6.76 0.76 -11.04
CA THR A 255 5.66 1.17 -11.91
C THR A 255 5.49 0.23 -13.10
N LEU A 256 6.60 -0.15 -13.76
CA LEU A 256 6.58 -1.08 -14.88
C LEU A 256 6.12 -2.49 -14.44
N GLY A 257 6.54 -2.95 -13.27
CA GLY A 257 6.12 -4.23 -12.73
C GLY A 257 4.61 -4.31 -12.50
N ARG A 258 3.99 -3.25 -11.97
CA ARG A 258 2.51 -3.16 -11.82
C ARG A 258 1.80 -3.15 -13.18
N LEU A 259 2.29 -2.35 -14.12
CA LEU A 259 1.71 -2.27 -15.45
C LEU A 259 1.81 -3.61 -16.19
N LEU A 260 3.00 -4.23 -16.17
CA LEU A 260 3.23 -5.54 -16.77
C LEU A 260 2.37 -6.62 -16.10
N SER A 261 2.24 -6.59 -14.77
CA SER A 261 1.32 -7.50 -14.04
C SER A 261 -0.11 -7.39 -14.55
N GLY A 262 -0.61 -6.16 -14.75
CA GLY A 262 -1.95 -5.94 -15.30
C GLY A 262 -2.13 -6.51 -16.71
N ILE A 263 -1.14 -6.32 -17.57
CA ILE A 263 -1.16 -6.86 -18.94
C ILE A 263 -1.03 -8.39 -18.93
N LEU A 264 -0.08 -8.94 -18.18
CA LEU A 264 0.15 -10.38 -18.10
C LEU A 264 -1.02 -11.13 -17.46
N ALA A 265 -1.74 -10.52 -16.53
CA ALA A 265 -2.91 -11.08 -15.87
C ALA A 265 -4.09 -11.36 -16.83
N THR A 266 -4.07 -10.83 -18.04
CA THR A 266 -5.03 -11.18 -19.10
C THR A 266 -4.77 -12.56 -19.70
N ARG A 267 -3.54 -13.11 -19.56
CA ARG A 267 -3.11 -14.36 -20.18
C ARG A 267 -2.51 -15.37 -19.20
N LEU A 268 -2.01 -14.90 -18.07
CA LEU A 268 -1.33 -15.74 -17.08
C LEU A 268 -2.12 -15.77 -15.76
N SER A 269 -2.02 -16.89 -15.04
CA SER A 269 -2.58 -16.98 -13.69
C SER A 269 -1.79 -16.13 -12.70
N CYS A 270 -2.46 -15.67 -11.64
CA CYS A 270 -1.82 -14.90 -10.56
C CYS A 270 -0.61 -15.63 -9.97
N TRP A 271 -0.68 -16.95 -9.80
CA TRP A 271 0.44 -17.74 -9.28
C TRP A 271 1.66 -17.74 -10.21
N LYS A 272 1.46 -17.71 -11.54
CA LYS A 272 2.56 -17.57 -12.50
C LYS A 272 3.19 -16.19 -12.39
N ILE A 273 2.40 -15.14 -12.30
CA ILE A 273 2.89 -13.75 -12.14
C ILE A 273 3.67 -13.60 -10.82
N ILE A 274 3.15 -14.14 -9.71
CA ILE A 274 3.85 -14.16 -8.42
C ILE A 274 5.20 -14.86 -8.53
N ARG A 275 5.26 -16.05 -9.15
CA ARG A 275 6.52 -16.79 -9.33
C ARG A 275 7.53 -16.03 -10.20
N MET A 276 7.07 -15.36 -11.27
CA MET A 276 7.91 -14.49 -12.10
C MET A 276 8.47 -13.33 -11.28
N GLY A 277 7.63 -12.65 -10.50
CA GLY A 277 8.06 -11.56 -9.61
C GLY A 277 9.12 -12.02 -8.61
N ILE A 278 8.92 -13.18 -7.96
CA ILE A 278 9.89 -13.77 -7.03
C ILE A 278 11.19 -14.12 -7.74
N ALA A 279 11.16 -14.69 -8.96
CA ALA A 279 12.37 -15.00 -9.73
C ALA A 279 13.15 -13.74 -10.07
N VAL A 280 12.49 -12.67 -10.51
CA VAL A 280 13.11 -11.36 -10.79
C VAL A 280 13.72 -10.76 -9.53
N MET A 281 13.02 -10.81 -8.39
CA MET A 281 13.57 -10.37 -7.10
C MET A 281 14.77 -11.22 -6.66
N GLY A 282 14.74 -12.53 -6.91
CA GLY A 282 15.86 -13.43 -6.60
C GLY A 282 17.14 -13.02 -7.32
N ILE A 283 17.03 -12.69 -8.61
CA ILE A 283 18.16 -12.15 -9.38
C ILE A 283 18.64 -10.84 -8.76
N ALA A 284 17.72 -9.95 -8.39
CA ALA A 284 18.04 -8.67 -7.77
C ALA A 284 18.77 -8.84 -6.42
N MET A 285 18.32 -9.78 -5.58
CA MET A 285 18.99 -10.06 -4.29
C MET A 285 20.41 -10.57 -4.48
N VAL A 286 20.65 -11.45 -5.46
CA VAL A 286 22.00 -11.92 -5.79
C VAL A 286 22.87 -10.74 -6.24
N LEU A 287 22.38 -9.90 -7.15
CA LEU A 287 23.12 -8.71 -7.63
C LEU A 287 23.43 -7.73 -6.49
N LEU A 288 22.51 -7.56 -5.54
CA LEU A 288 22.68 -6.62 -4.42
C LEU A 288 23.71 -7.13 -3.38
N LEU A 289 23.79 -8.45 -3.18
CA LEU A 289 24.72 -9.10 -2.25
C LEU A 289 26.15 -9.18 -2.80
N LEU A 290 26.32 -9.17 -4.13
CA LEU A 290 27.65 -9.21 -4.74
C LEU A 290 28.36 -7.84 -4.64
N PRO A 291 29.68 -7.81 -4.51
CA PRO A 291 30.47 -6.57 -4.46
C PRO A 291 30.64 -5.96 -5.86
N LEU A 292 29.53 -5.64 -6.50
CA LEU A 292 29.48 -5.12 -7.86
C LEU A 292 29.52 -3.59 -7.92
N PRO A 293 29.95 -2.98 -9.05
CA PRO A 293 29.97 -1.54 -9.27
C PRO A 293 28.59 -0.89 -9.11
N GLY A 294 28.57 0.43 -8.87
CA GLY A 294 27.34 1.18 -8.62
C GLY A 294 26.24 1.09 -9.69
N ALA A 295 26.61 0.96 -10.97
CA ALA A 295 25.66 0.75 -12.06
C ALA A 295 24.83 -0.55 -11.89
N THR A 296 25.45 -1.61 -11.35
CA THR A 296 24.77 -2.88 -11.09
C THR A 296 23.75 -2.75 -9.95
N VAL A 297 24.00 -1.87 -8.99
CA VAL A 297 23.02 -1.57 -7.92
C VAL A 297 21.77 -0.94 -8.51
N ALA A 298 21.87 -0.07 -9.52
CA ALA A 298 20.71 0.49 -10.21
C ALA A 298 19.84 -0.60 -10.85
N ILE A 299 20.48 -1.60 -11.49
CA ILE A 299 19.79 -2.75 -12.06
C ILE A 299 19.12 -3.58 -10.95
N ALA A 300 19.83 -3.84 -9.85
CA ALA A 300 19.27 -4.59 -8.73
C ALA A 300 18.04 -3.88 -8.14
N LEU A 301 18.09 -2.57 -7.90
CA LEU A 301 16.96 -1.79 -7.41
C LEU A 301 15.79 -1.76 -8.38
N PHE A 302 16.05 -1.60 -9.68
CA PHE A 302 15.03 -1.72 -10.72
C PHE A 302 14.31 -3.08 -10.67
N LEU A 303 15.08 -4.17 -10.55
CA LEU A 303 14.53 -5.53 -10.50
C LEU A 303 13.79 -5.80 -9.17
N ILE A 304 14.23 -5.23 -8.04
CA ILE A 304 13.46 -5.29 -6.77
C ILE A 304 12.09 -4.65 -6.97
N GLY A 305 12.05 -3.43 -7.51
CA GLY A 305 10.79 -2.75 -7.77
C GLY A 305 9.89 -3.54 -8.72
N MET A 306 10.42 -3.99 -9.85
CA MET A 306 9.69 -4.73 -10.87
C MET A 306 9.17 -6.09 -10.36
N GLY A 307 9.94 -6.79 -9.54
CA GLY A 307 9.57 -8.11 -9.03
C GLY A 307 8.63 -8.07 -7.83
N ASN A 308 8.76 -7.06 -6.96
CA ASN A 308 7.91 -6.93 -5.76
C ASN A 308 6.52 -6.37 -6.06
N SER A 309 6.45 -5.39 -6.95
CA SER A 309 5.21 -4.63 -7.19
C SER A 309 4.00 -5.45 -7.65
N PRO A 310 4.12 -6.58 -8.39
CA PRO A 310 2.98 -7.41 -8.74
C PRO A 310 2.49 -8.32 -7.60
N LEU A 311 3.25 -8.51 -6.53
CA LEU A 311 2.92 -9.49 -5.49
C LEU A 311 1.66 -9.08 -4.72
N PHE A 312 1.61 -7.85 -4.22
CA PHE A 312 0.50 -7.34 -3.41
C PHE A 312 -0.87 -7.49 -4.11
N PRO A 313 -1.10 -6.96 -5.34
CA PRO A 313 -2.40 -7.06 -5.99
C PRO A 313 -2.79 -8.51 -6.33
N ASN A 314 -1.83 -9.36 -6.68
CA ASN A 314 -2.12 -10.75 -7.00
C ASN A 314 -2.44 -11.57 -5.74
N PHE A 315 -1.76 -11.35 -4.60
CA PHE A 315 -2.12 -11.98 -3.33
C PHE A 315 -3.50 -11.56 -2.86
N THR A 316 -3.81 -10.26 -2.94
CA THR A 316 -5.13 -9.73 -2.57
C THR A 316 -6.24 -10.36 -3.44
N TYR A 317 -6.02 -10.40 -4.76
CA TYR A 317 -6.97 -10.98 -5.71
C TYR A 317 -7.23 -12.49 -5.48
N LEU A 318 -6.22 -13.21 -5.02
CA LEU A 318 -6.35 -14.63 -4.70
C LEU A 318 -7.09 -14.90 -3.39
N THR A 319 -7.29 -13.91 -2.53
CA THR A 319 -7.84 -14.13 -1.18
C THR A 319 -9.25 -14.75 -1.19
N PRO A 320 -10.25 -14.22 -1.92
CA PRO A 320 -11.56 -14.85 -1.98
C PRO A 320 -11.52 -16.26 -2.55
N ARG A 321 -10.64 -16.52 -3.50
CA ARG A 321 -10.47 -17.83 -4.16
C ARG A 321 -9.83 -18.86 -3.25
N ASN A 322 -8.87 -18.42 -2.44
CA ASN A 322 -8.14 -19.29 -1.53
C ASN A 322 -8.93 -19.61 -0.26
N PHE A 323 -9.66 -18.64 0.29
CA PHE A 323 -10.27 -18.76 1.62
C PHE A 323 -11.80 -18.76 1.60
N GLY A 324 -12.43 -18.39 0.51
CA GLY A 324 -13.88 -18.25 0.35
C GLY A 324 -14.33 -16.78 0.34
N ALA A 325 -15.40 -16.51 -0.42
CA ALA A 325 -15.95 -15.17 -0.56
C ALA A 325 -16.57 -14.68 0.76
N ASP A 326 -17.19 -15.59 1.52
CA ASP A 326 -17.89 -15.31 2.77
C ASP A 326 -16.99 -14.73 3.88
N ILE A 327 -15.69 -15.09 3.91
CA ILE A 327 -14.73 -14.58 4.91
C ILE A 327 -13.69 -13.63 4.31
N SER A 328 -13.71 -13.40 3.01
CA SER A 328 -12.65 -12.66 2.28
C SER A 328 -12.43 -11.25 2.84
N GLN A 329 -13.49 -10.55 3.22
CA GLN A 329 -13.40 -9.20 3.79
C GLN A 329 -12.60 -9.20 5.12
N SER A 330 -12.83 -10.19 5.99
CA SER A 330 -12.08 -10.32 7.25
C SER A 330 -10.62 -10.70 7.01
N VAL A 331 -10.36 -11.59 6.05
CA VAL A 331 -9.00 -11.99 5.67
C VAL A 331 -8.24 -10.82 5.07
N ILE A 332 -8.82 -10.10 4.09
CA ILE A 332 -8.20 -8.93 3.46
C ILE A 332 -7.92 -7.83 4.49
N GLY A 333 -8.86 -7.54 5.40
CA GLY A 333 -8.62 -6.58 6.47
C GLY A 333 -7.40 -6.93 7.32
N SER A 334 -7.23 -8.20 7.66
CA SER A 334 -6.05 -8.67 8.40
C SER A 334 -4.75 -8.64 7.55
N GLN A 335 -4.85 -8.86 6.24
CA GLN A 335 -3.72 -8.71 5.30
C GLN A 335 -3.28 -7.25 5.17
N MET A 336 -4.21 -6.31 5.07
CA MET A 336 -3.91 -4.88 5.06
C MET A 336 -3.26 -4.42 6.36
N ALA A 337 -3.74 -4.92 7.50
CA ALA A 337 -3.08 -4.67 8.79
C ALA A 337 -1.64 -5.22 8.83
N ALA A 338 -1.41 -6.43 8.29
CA ALA A 338 -0.08 -7.03 8.21
C ALA A 338 0.84 -6.23 7.25
N SER A 339 0.33 -5.74 6.10
CA SER A 339 1.09 -4.91 5.18
C SER A 339 1.51 -3.58 5.82
N ASN A 340 0.58 -2.89 6.47
CA ASN A 340 0.86 -1.64 7.18
C ASN A 340 1.85 -1.84 8.34
N THR A 341 1.79 -2.99 9.02
CA THR A 341 2.80 -3.38 10.01
C THR A 341 4.17 -3.56 9.35
N GLY A 342 4.24 -4.18 8.16
CA GLY A 342 5.46 -4.30 7.36
C GLY A 342 6.04 -2.94 6.97
N PHE A 343 5.20 -2.01 6.48
CA PHE A 343 5.59 -0.65 6.15
C PHE A 343 6.16 0.13 7.34
N LEU A 344 5.65 -0.10 8.54
CA LEU A 344 6.08 0.59 9.75
C LEU A 344 7.32 -0.06 10.39
N VAL A 345 7.24 -1.38 10.63
CA VAL A 345 8.24 -2.08 11.48
C VAL A 345 9.51 -2.41 10.72
N ALA A 346 9.41 -2.83 9.44
CA ALA A 346 10.59 -3.27 8.71
C ALA A 346 11.64 -2.16 8.52
N PRO A 347 11.31 -0.91 8.10
CA PRO A 347 12.32 0.14 8.00
C PRO A 347 12.85 0.59 9.37
N LEU A 348 12.04 0.54 10.43
CA LEU A 348 12.54 0.83 11.80
C LEU A 348 13.62 -0.16 12.22
N LEU A 349 13.37 -1.46 12.05
CA LEU A 349 14.35 -2.50 12.37
C LEU A 349 15.61 -2.40 11.50
N CYS A 350 15.45 -2.15 10.19
CA CYS A 350 16.59 -1.94 9.29
C CYS A 350 17.42 -0.73 9.71
N GLY A 351 16.77 0.38 10.08
CA GLY A 351 17.46 1.59 10.55
C GLY A 351 18.24 1.35 11.85
N LEU A 352 17.64 0.65 12.82
CA LEU A 352 18.32 0.25 14.06
C LEU A 352 19.54 -0.64 13.75
N LEU A 353 19.39 -1.65 12.91
CA LEU A 353 20.52 -2.49 12.51
C LEU A 353 21.60 -1.68 11.77
N GLY A 354 21.20 -0.77 10.90
CA GLY A 354 22.10 0.14 10.19
C GLY A 354 22.88 1.06 11.11
N GLN A 355 22.26 1.50 12.22
CA GLN A 355 22.94 2.33 13.22
C GLN A 355 24.04 1.57 13.96
N PHE A 356 23.86 0.27 14.25
CA PHE A 356 24.85 -0.54 14.98
C PHE A 356 25.91 -1.17 14.07
N PHE A 357 25.53 -1.58 12.86
CA PHE A 357 26.38 -2.38 11.97
C PHE A 357 26.75 -1.66 10.66
N GLY A 358 26.29 -0.41 10.48
CA GLY A 358 26.41 0.34 9.23
C GLY A 358 25.41 -0.09 8.16
N MET A 359 25.24 0.74 7.14
CA MET A 359 24.23 0.53 6.08
C MET A 359 24.54 -0.66 5.14
N GLY A 360 25.72 -1.27 5.26
CA GLY A 360 26.04 -2.54 4.60
C GLY A 360 25.15 -3.72 5.01
N VAL A 361 24.39 -3.59 6.11
CA VAL A 361 23.39 -4.57 6.55
C VAL A 361 22.16 -4.64 5.64
N LEU A 362 21.85 -3.57 4.89
CA LEU A 362 20.62 -3.47 4.09
C LEU A 362 20.43 -4.63 3.09
N PRO A 363 21.41 -5.02 2.26
CA PRO A 363 21.27 -6.17 1.36
C PRO A 363 20.95 -7.48 2.09
N ILE A 364 21.57 -7.70 3.25
CA ILE A 364 21.37 -8.91 4.06
C ILE A 364 19.96 -8.91 4.65
N TYR A 365 19.50 -7.77 5.15
CA TYR A 365 18.17 -7.60 5.71
C TYR A 365 17.08 -7.80 4.65
N LEU A 366 17.23 -7.22 3.45
CA LEU A 366 16.34 -7.44 2.32
C LEU A 366 16.33 -8.91 1.89
N ALA A 367 17.50 -9.56 1.83
CA ALA A 367 17.61 -10.99 1.51
C ALA A 367 16.89 -11.86 2.57
N ALA A 368 17.00 -11.53 3.85
CA ALA A 368 16.27 -12.23 4.92
C ALA A 368 14.75 -12.12 4.76
N LEU A 369 14.22 -10.92 4.51
CA LEU A 369 12.79 -10.72 4.22
C LEU A 369 12.37 -11.49 2.96
N PHE A 370 13.22 -11.52 1.93
CA PHE A 370 12.96 -12.24 0.69
C PHE A 370 12.93 -13.76 0.90
N VAL A 371 13.82 -14.32 1.71
CA VAL A 371 13.80 -15.75 2.08
C VAL A 371 12.50 -16.08 2.82
N CYS A 372 12.08 -15.24 3.79
CA CYS A 372 10.79 -15.41 4.47
C CYS A 372 9.62 -15.36 3.48
N LEU A 373 9.66 -14.47 2.48
CA LEU A 373 8.67 -14.38 1.42
C LEU A 373 8.60 -15.67 0.60
N ILE A 374 9.74 -16.21 0.13
CA ILE A 374 9.81 -17.47 -0.63
C ILE A 374 9.23 -18.63 0.17
N LEU A 375 9.66 -18.79 1.41
CA LEU A 375 9.18 -19.84 2.30
C LEU A 375 7.68 -19.72 2.55
N GLY A 376 7.19 -18.49 2.72
CA GLY A 376 5.75 -18.20 2.85
C GLY A 376 4.96 -18.58 1.60
N VAL A 377 5.48 -18.27 0.38
CA VAL A 377 4.85 -18.65 -0.90
C VAL A 377 4.84 -20.16 -1.07
N ALA A 378 5.94 -20.84 -0.81
CA ALA A 378 6.01 -22.31 -0.91
C ALA A 378 5.01 -22.98 0.04
N ASN A 379 4.90 -22.47 1.27
CA ASN A 379 4.00 -23.01 2.28
C ASN A 379 2.53 -22.76 1.95
N ILE A 380 2.15 -21.54 1.51
CA ILE A 380 0.77 -21.27 1.11
C ILE A 380 0.36 -22.12 -0.11
N GLN A 381 1.24 -22.30 -1.10
CA GLN A 381 0.97 -23.15 -2.24
C GLN A 381 0.75 -24.60 -1.83
N LYS A 382 1.57 -25.13 -0.91
CA LYS A 382 1.38 -26.48 -0.36
C LYS A 382 0.03 -26.61 0.36
N THR A 383 -0.34 -25.62 1.17
CA THR A 383 -1.61 -25.57 1.90
C THR A 383 -2.79 -25.54 0.92
N MET A 384 -2.74 -24.71 -0.11
CA MET A 384 -3.82 -24.57 -1.10
C MET A 384 -3.96 -25.84 -1.94
N LYS A 385 -2.84 -26.48 -2.35
CA LYS A 385 -2.89 -27.82 -3.01
C LYS A 385 -3.55 -28.86 -2.15
N GLY A 386 -3.17 -28.94 -0.86
CA GLY A 386 -3.77 -29.86 0.10
C GLY A 386 -5.27 -29.64 0.29
N ALA A 387 -5.76 -28.43 0.07
CA ALA A 387 -7.18 -28.06 0.08
C ALA A 387 -7.89 -28.23 -1.28
N GLY A 388 -7.24 -28.83 -2.28
CA GLY A 388 -7.80 -29.05 -3.62
C GLY A 388 -7.94 -27.78 -4.48
N LYS A 389 -7.29 -26.68 -4.11
CA LYS A 389 -7.33 -25.41 -4.89
C LYS A 389 -6.35 -25.45 -6.05
N ASP A 390 -6.75 -24.87 -7.20
CA ASP A 390 -5.87 -24.76 -8.37
C ASP A 390 -4.83 -23.65 -8.14
N ILE A 391 -3.56 -24.02 -8.29
CA ILE A 391 -2.40 -23.10 -8.16
C ILE A 391 -1.55 -23.04 -9.43
N ARG A 392 -2.09 -23.48 -10.59
CA ARG A 392 -1.39 -23.44 -11.88
C ARG A 392 -1.26 -22.05 -12.48
#